data_c8649d27d98c1066189b190b145ae575
#
_entry.id   c8649d27d98c1066189b190b145ae575
#
_cell.length_a   1.000
_cell.length_b   1.000
_cell.length_c   1.000
_cell.angle_alpha   90.00
_cell.angle_beta   90.00
_cell.angle_gamma   90.00
#
_symmetry.space_group_name_H-M   'P 1'
#
loop_
_entity.id
_entity.type
_entity.pdbx_description
1 polymer ?
#
loop_
_entity_poly.entity_id
_entity_poly.type
_entity_poly.pdbx_seq_one_letter_code
_entity_poly.pdbx_strand_id
1 'polypeptide(L)'
;MRLQKSGHVVNISSSLATQPIAGVAAGLLNLTKGGLESVTGALAMEFAGEGIRFNTIAPGVVNTPMNPVEAHEFLRQLSPMNRLAEVGEIADLLLYLESAPFVNGEVIHLDGGAHAGKW
;
A
#
# COMPACT_ATOMS: atom_id res chain seq x y z
N MET A 1 1.84 10.53 -19.94
CA MET A 1 1.48 9.11 -20.06
C MET A 1 0.56 8.85 -21.25
N ARG A 2 -0.62 9.45 -21.37
CA ARG A 2 -1.57 9.17 -22.48
C ARG A 2 -1.00 9.40 -23.87
N LEU A 3 -0.29 10.50 -24.11
CA LEU A 3 0.37 10.78 -25.37
C LEU A 3 1.49 9.79 -25.70
N GLN A 4 2.21 9.30 -24.69
CA GLN A 4 3.29 8.32 -24.83
C GLN A 4 2.78 6.89 -25.02
N LYS A 5 1.49 6.64 -24.74
CA LYS A 5 0.91 5.29 -24.68
C LYS A 5 1.68 4.36 -23.73
N SER A 6 2.19 4.92 -22.65
CA SER A 6 2.98 4.21 -21.64
C SER A 6 2.97 4.97 -20.32
N GLY A 7 2.87 4.27 -19.21
CA GLY A 7 2.98 4.82 -17.88
C GLY A 7 2.66 3.82 -16.78
N HIS A 8 3.08 4.16 -15.57
CA HIS A 8 2.73 3.40 -14.38
C HIS A 8 2.46 4.36 -13.22
N VAL A 9 1.34 4.20 -12.57
CA VAL A 9 0.97 4.92 -11.35
C VAL A 9 0.94 3.91 -10.21
N VAL A 10 1.70 4.19 -9.16
CA VAL A 10 1.65 3.41 -7.92
C VAL A 10 1.14 4.31 -6.80
N ASN A 11 -0.06 4.03 -6.33
CA ASN A 11 -0.64 4.69 -5.18
C ASN A 11 -0.05 4.11 -3.88
N ILE A 12 0.10 4.93 -2.85
CA ILE A 12 0.47 4.46 -1.52
C ILE A 12 -0.74 4.60 -0.60
N SER A 13 -1.33 3.46 -0.24
CA SER A 13 -2.46 3.36 0.68
C SER A 13 -1.97 3.08 2.12
N SER A 14 -2.66 2.23 2.83
CA SER A 14 -2.33 1.74 4.17
C SER A 14 -3.07 0.44 4.44
N SER A 15 -2.45 -0.50 5.12
CA SER A 15 -3.13 -1.74 5.55
C SER A 15 -4.35 -1.48 6.45
N LEU A 16 -4.38 -0.34 7.16
CA LEU A 16 -5.54 0.07 7.95
C LEU A 16 -6.78 0.37 7.10
N ALA A 17 -6.63 0.66 5.81
CA ALA A 17 -7.76 0.85 4.91
C ALA A 17 -8.49 -0.47 4.63
N THR A 18 -7.75 -1.58 4.59
CA THR A 18 -8.30 -2.94 4.43
C THR A 18 -8.72 -3.55 5.76
N GLN A 19 -7.88 -3.38 6.81
CA GLN A 19 -8.04 -4.02 8.12
C GLN A 19 -7.95 -2.98 9.25
N PRO A 20 -9.05 -2.30 9.60
CA PRO A 20 -9.10 -1.40 10.74
C PRO A 20 -8.79 -2.11 12.06
N ILE A 21 -8.11 -1.42 12.97
CA ILE A 21 -7.71 -1.95 14.27
C ILE A 21 -8.50 -1.22 15.38
N ALA A 22 -9.09 -1.96 16.29
CA ALA A 22 -9.81 -1.39 17.44
C ALA A 22 -8.87 -0.50 18.27
N GLY A 23 -9.32 0.70 18.62
CA GLY A 23 -8.51 1.68 19.35
C GLY A 23 -7.61 2.56 18.49
N VAL A 24 -7.50 2.29 17.18
CA VAL A 24 -6.78 3.16 16.23
C VAL A 24 -7.78 3.97 15.42
N ALA A 25 -7.80 5.29 15.64
CA ALA A 25 -8.70 6.19 14.91
C ALA A 25 -8.25 6.31 13.44
N ALA A 26 -8.94 5.63 12.53
CA ALA A 26 -8.56 5.54 11.12
C ALA A 26 -9.67 5.99 10.14
N GLY A 27 -10.74 6.62 10.61
CA GLY A 27 -11.88 6.99 9.75
C GLY A 27 -11.50 7.88 8.57
N LEU A 28 -10.76 8.98 8.80
CA LEU A 28 -10.31 9.87 7.73
C LEU A 28 -9.25 9.19 6.85
N LEU A 29 -8.37 8.38 7.43
CA LEU A 29 -7.41 7.59 6.68
C LEU A 29 -8.14 6.62 5.73
N ASN A 30 -9.16 5.93 6.22
CA ASN A 30 -9.93 4.99 5.39
C ASN A 30 -10.70 5.70 4.27
N LEU A 31 -11.24 6.89 4.53
CA LEU A 31 -11.89 7.68 3.48
C LEU A 31 -10.92 8.02 2.34
N THR A 32 -9.71 8.43 2.66
CA THR A 32 -8.71 8.87 1.65
C THR A 32 -7.94 7.70 1.06
N LYS A 33 -7.37 6.83 1.88
CA LYS A 33 -6.52 5.72 1.44
C LYS A 33 -7.34 4.55 0.88
N GLY A 34 -8.49 4.24 1.46
CA GLY A 34 -9.43 3.26 0.91
C GLY A 34 -9.97 3.69 -0.46
N GLY A 35 -10.16 4.99 -0.66
CA GLY A 35 -10.49 5.56 -1.97
C GLY A 35 -9.41 5.28 -3.03
N LEU A 36 -8.12 5.37 -2.67
CA LEU A 36 -7.02 5.02 -3.57
C LEU A 36 -7.04 3.53 -3.95
N GLU A 37 -7.33 2.65 -3.01
CA GLU A 37 -7.45 1.21 -3.29
C GLU A 37 -8.62 0.93 -4.24
N SER A 38 -9.79 1.49 -3.93
CA SER A 38 -11.01 1.30 -4.73
C SER A 38 -10.84 1.81 -6.16
N VAL A 39 -10.24 3.00 -6.35
CA VAL A 39 -10.09 3.61 -7.68
C VAL A 39 -9.01 2.90 -8.52
N THR A 40 -8.07 2.20 -7.91
CA THR A 40 -6.96 1.54 -8.61
C THR A 40 -7.45 0.54 -9.65
N GLY A 41 -8.38 -0.33 -9.29
CA GLY A 41 -8.97 -1.28 -10.23
C GLY A 41 -9.74 -0.60 -11.37
N ALA A 42 -10.51 0.44 -11.06
CA ALA A 42 -11.26 1.20 -12.06
C ALA A 42 -10.32 1.88 -13.07
N LEU A 43 -9.29 2.58 -12.59
CA LEU A 43 -8.31 3.25 -13.46
C LEU A 43 -7.47 2.25 -14.26
N ALA A 44 -7.14 1.10 -13.68
CA ALA A 44 -6.44 0.04 -14.39
C ALA A 44 -7.24 -0.46 -15.59
N MET A 45 -8.55 -0.64 -15.44
CA MET A 45 -9.43 -1.04 -16.53
C MET A 45 -9.62 0.09 -17.57
N GLU A 46 -9.81 1.32 -17.10
CA GLU A 46 -10.03 2.48 -17.97
C GLU A 46 -8.85 2.76 -18.90
N PHE A 47 -7.61 2.64 -18.38
CA PHE A 47 -6.40 3.06 -19.09
C PHE A 47 -5.53 1.91 -19.63
N ALA A 48 -5.92 0.66 -19.44
CA ALA A 48 -5.17 -0.50 -19.93
C ALA A 48 -4.90 -0.43 -21.44
N GLY A 49 -5.90 -0.06 -22.23
CA GLY A 49 -5.79 0.10 -23.68
C GLY A 49 -4.86 1.26 -24.11
N GLU A 50 -4.53 2.14 -23.20
CA GLU A 50 -3.58 3.24 -23.43
C GLU A 50 -2.15 2.90 -22.95
N GLY A 51 -1.92 1.67 -22.49
CA GLY A 51 -0.62 1.21 -21.99
C GLY A 51 -0.23 1.82 -20.64
N ILE A 52 -1.22 2.26 -19.84
CA ILE A 52 -0.98 2.85 -18.53
C ILE A 52 -1.48 1.88 -17.46
N ARG A 53 -0.60 1.54 -16.51
CA ARG A 53 -0.90 0.65 -15.39
C ARG A 53 -1.17 1.44 -14.11
N PHE A 54 -2.02 0.89 -13.27
CA PHE A 54 -2.33 1.43 -11.93
C PHE A 54 -2.24 0.30 -10.92
N ASN A 55 -1.41 0.45 -9.91
CA ASN A 55 -1.32 -0.46 -8.78
C ASN A 55 -1.27 0.34 -7.48
N THR A 56 -1.50 -0.31 -6.36
CA THR A 56 -1.42 0.28 -5.03
C THR A 56 -0.53 -0.57 -4.13
N ILE A 57 0.35 0.06 -3.37
CA ILE A 57 1.03 -0.56 -2.24
C ILE A 57 0.30 -0.11 -0.98
N ALA A 58 -0.10 -1.06 -0.13
CA ALA A 58 -0.73 -0.83 1.16
C ALA A 58 0.24 -1.21 2.29
N PRO A 59 1.09 -0.28 2.76
CA PRO A 59 2.03 -0.55 3.83
C PRO A 59 1.34 -0.73 5.18
N GLY A 60 1.93 -1.55 6.03
CA GLY A 60 1.72 -1.49 7.48
C GLY A 60 2.49 -0.33 8.10
N VAL A 61 2.98 -0.51 9.33
CA VAL A 61 3.82 0.48 9.99
C VAL A 61 5.23 0.43 9.43
N VAL A 62 5.73 1.57 8.97
CA VAL A 62 7.06 1.72 8.36
C VAL A 62 7.97 2.52 9.29
N ASN A 63 9.23 2.12 9.43
CA ASN A 63 10.26 2.82 10.18
C ASN A 63 10.63 4.13 9.46
N THR A 64 10.01 5.21 9.90
CA THR A 64 10.17 6.56 9.36
C THR A 64 10.10 7.58 10.50
N PRO A 65 10.52 8.84 10.31
CA PRO A 65 10.36 9.88 11.32
C PRO A 65 8.92 10.12 11.80
N MET A 66 7.90 9.69 11.05
CA MET A 66 6.50 9.72 11.47
C MET A 66 6.24 8.75 12.63
N ASN A 67 7.01 7.68 12.74
CA ASN A 67 6.91 6.64 13.75
C ASN A 67 8.15 6.67 14.66
N PRO A 68 8.18 7.52 15.69
CA PRO A 68 9.36 7.71 16.52
C PRO A 68 9.74 6.44 17.28
N VAL A 69 11.03 6.30 17.57
CA VAL A 69 11.63 5.08 18.17
C VAL A 69 10.93 4.68 19.47
N GLU A 70 10.51 5.66 20.27
CA GLU A 70 9.79 5.45 21.53
C GLU A 70 8.45 4.71 21.35
N ALA A 71 7.85 4.81 20.18
CA ALA A 71 6.60 4.11 19.85
C ALA A 71 6.84 2.72 19.26
N HIS A 72 8.05 2.35 18.85
CA HIS A 72 8.32 1.11 18.12
C HIS A 72 7.90 -0.14 18.89
N GLU A 73 8.03 -0.16 20.21
CA GLU A 73 7.63 -1.30 21.05
C GLU A 73 6.11 -1.60 20.92
N PHE A 74 5.30 -0.55 20.85
CA PHE A 74 3.86 -0.69 20.59
C PHE A 74 3.58 -0.99 19.12
N LEU A 75 4.21 -0.23 18.21
CA LEU A 75 3.91 -0.29 16.78
C LEU A 75 4.26 -1.65 16.14
N ARG A 76 5.33 -2.32 16.59
CA ARG A 76 5.70 -3.64 16.08
C ARG A 76 4.64 -4.71 16.35
N GLN A 77 3.83 -4.53 17.42
CA GLN A 77 2.75 -5.45 17.78
C GLN A 77 1.55 -5.35 16.82
N LEU A 78 1.50 -4.31 15.98
CA LEU A 78 0.48 -4.14 14.95
C LEU A 78 0.76 -4.98 13.68
N SER A 79 1.74 -5.86 13.74
CA SER A 79 2.07 -6.81 12.67
C SER A 79 2.35 -8.19 13.26
N PRO A 80 1.82 -9.27 12.66
CA PRO A 80 2.16 -10.65 13.07
C PRO A 80 3.66 -10.96 13.04
N MET A 81 4.42 -10.30 12.13
CA MET A 81 5.88 -10.42 12.08
C MET A 81 6.59 -9.67 13.20
N ASN A 82 5.86 -8.95 14.06
CA ASN A 82 6.35 -8.26 15.25
C ASN A 82 7.54 -7.33 14.97
N ARG A 83 7.48 -6.61 13.85
CA ARG A 83 8.43 -5.56 13.46
C ARG A 83 7.77 -4.50 12.58
N LEU A 84 8.44 -3.38 12.42
CA LEU A 84 8.12 -2.39 11.40
C LEU A 84 8.75 -2.81 10.06
N ALA A 85 8.15 -2.37 8.96
CA ALA A 85 8.79 -2.44 7.66
C ALA A 85 9.89 -1.37 7.56
N GLU A 86 10.89 -1.64 6.74
CA GLU A 86 11.88 -0.63 6.39
C GLU A 86 11.51 0.08 5.08
N VAL A 87 11.94 1.33 4.92
CA VAL A 87 11.67 2.12 3.70
C VAL A 87 12.18 1.39 2.45
N GLY A 88 13.32 0.69 2.56
CA GLY A 88 13.89 -0.11 1.48
C GLY A 88 12.94 -1.21 0.98
N GLU A 89 12.18 -1.84 1.88
CA GLU A 89 11.22 -2.89 1.48
C GLU A 89 10.08 -2.33 0.61
N ILE A 90 9.64 -1.09 0.88
CA ILE A 90 8.66 -0.39 0.03
C ILE A 90 9.27 -0.08 -1.34
N ALA A 91 10.52 0.41 -1.36
CA ALA A 91 11.23 0.72 -2.60
C ALA A 91 11.44 -0.53 -3.48
N ASP A 92 11.82 -1.65 -2.86
CA ASP A 92 12.01 -2.93 -3.56
C ASP A 92 10.70 -3.43 -4.20
N LEU A 93 9.58 -3.32 -3.49
CA LEU A 93 8.27 -3.68 -4.03
C LEU A 93 7.87 -2.75 -5.19
N LEU A 94 8.14 -1.46 -5.08
CA LEU A 94 7.88 -0.50 -6.15
C LEU A 94 8.71 -0.83 -7.41
N LEU A 95 9.98 -1.16 -7.24
CA LEU A 95 10.85 -1.57 -8.35
C LEU A 95 10.39 -2.88 -8.99
N TYR A 96 9.92 -3.84 -8.18
CA TYR A 96 9.30 -5.05 -8.71
C TYR A 96 8.08 -4.72 -9.57
N LEU A 97 7.16 -3.90 -9.09
CA LEU A 97 5.96 -3.50 -9.84
C LEU A 97 6.32 -2.77 -11.15
N GLU A 98 7.37 -1.96 -11.13
CA GLU A 98 7.86 -1.29 -12.34
C GLU A 98 8.38 -2.30 -13.37
N SER A 99 9.09 -3.33 -12.91
CA SER A 99 9.65 -4.39 -13.76
C SER A 99 8.65 -5.47 -14.19
N ALA A 100 7.43 -5.44 -13.65
CA ALA A 100 6.39 -6.44 -13.89
C ALA A 100 5.26 -5.88 -14.77
N PRO A 101 5.43 -5.78 -16.10
CA PRO A 101 4.54 -5.02 -16.98
C PRO A 101 3.14 -5.64 -17.14
N PHE A 102 2.92 -6.85 -16.66
CA PHE A 102 1.61 -7.52 -16.71
C PHE A 102 0.84 -7.42 -15.39
N VAL A 103 1.44 -6.80 -14.36
CA VAL A 103 0.76 -6.50 -13.09
C VAL A 103 0.03 -5.17 -13.21
N ASN A 104 -1.31 -5.20 -13.10
CA ASN A 104 -2.17 -4.04 -13.25
C ASN A 104 -3.45 -4.21 -12.42
N GLY A 105 -3.87 -3.19 -11.72
CA GLY A 105 -5.09 -3.20 -10.91
C GLY A 105 -4.95 -3.82 -9.52
N GLU A 106 -3.74 -4.10 -9.08
CA GLU A 106 -3.47 -4.79 -7.81
C GLU A 106 -3.32 -3.84 -6.62
N VAL A 107 -3.81 -4.30 -5.47
CA VAL A 107 -3.49 -3.73 -4.15
C VAL A 107 -2.61 -4.73 -3.42
N ILE A 108 -1.34 -4.39 -3.26
CA ILE A 108 -0.36 -5.28 -2.64
C ILE A 108 -0.04 -4.80 -1.23
N HIS A 109 -0.30 -5.65 -0.25
CA HIS A 109 -0.02 -5.38 1.15
C HIS A 109 1.44 -5.68 1.49
N LEU A 110 2.10 -4.71 2.12
CA LEU A 110 3.43 -4.84 2.69
C LEU A 110 3.34 -4.48 4.17
N ASP A 111 2.77 -5.38 4.97
CA ASP A 111 2.34 -5.11 6.34
C ASP A 111 2.67 -6.24 7.34
N GLY A 112 3.51 -7.19 6.93
CA GLY A 112 3.87 -8.32 7.76
C GLY A 112 2.70 -9.25 8.08
N GLY A 113 1.66 -9.27 7.22
CA GLY A 113 0.48 -10.12 7.35
C GLY A 113 -0.66 -9.50 8.15
N ALA A 114 -0.59 -8.23 8.53
CA ALA A 114 -1.61 -7.58 9.36
C ALA A 114 -3.01 -7.60 8.73
N HIS A 115 -3.11 -7.49 7.38
CA HIS A 115 -4.39 -7.55 6.67
C HIS A 115 -4.98 -8.97 6.58
N ALA A 116 -4.16 -10.02 6.77
CA ALA A 116 -4.58 -11.40 6.48
C ALA A 116 -5.50 -12.00 7.54
N GLY A 117 -5.60 -11.39 8.71
CA GLY A 117 -6.46 -11.89 9.79
C GLY A 117 -6.17 -11.28 11.14
N LYS A 118 -6.71 -11.94 12.17
CA LYS A 118 -6.49 -11.57 13.57
C LYS A 118 -5.49 -12.57 14.19
N TRP A 119 -4.49 -12.06 14.86
CA TRP A 119 -3.46 -12.86 15.55
C TRP A 119 -3.39 -12.58 17.03
#